data_d1d91f476563aca70f5627c6f1178839
#
_entry.id   d1d91f476563aca70f5627c6f1178839
#
_cell.length_a   1.000
_cell.length_b   1.000
_cell.length_c   1.000
_cell.angle_alpha   90.00
_cell.angle_beta   90.00
_cell.angle_gamma   90.00
#
_symmetry.space_group_name_H-M   'P 1'
#
loop_
_entity.id
_entity.type
_entity.pdbx_description
1 polymer ?
#
loop_
_entity_poly.entity_id
_entity_poly.type
_entity_poly.pdbx_seq_one_letter_code
_entity_poly.pdbx_strand_id
1 'polypeptide(L)' 'MEKTIRIEGMMCAHCEARVKKCLEELDGVETAVVSHEKGTAVVTLTKDVSEETLKSAVEAQGYKVL' A
#
# COMPACT_ATOMS: atom_id res chain seq x y z
N MET A 1 -2.67 13.04 6.93
CA MET A 1 -2.27 13.02 5.51
C MET A 1 -2.63 11.69 4.87
N GLU A 2 -3.08 11.74 3.64
CA GLU A 2 -3.39 10.54 2.87
C GLU A 2 -2.64 10.52 1.56
N LYS A 3 -2.24 9.34 1.14
CA LYS A 3 -1.63 9.14 -0.17
C LYS A 3 -2.28 7.94 -0.83
N THR A 4 -2.49 8.03 -2.14
CA THR A 4 -3.06 6.95 -2.92
C THR A 4 -1.99 6.38 -3.83
N ILE A 5 -1.84 5.05 -3.80
CA ILE A 5 -0.89 4.35 -4.66
C ILE A 5 -1.68 3.43 -5.58
N ARG A 6 -1.24 3.35 -6.82
CA ARG A 6 -1.83 2.42 -7.78
C ARG A 6 -0.92 1.19 -7.85
N ILE A 7 -1.52 0.02 -7.66
CA ILE A 7 -0.79 -1.23 -7.55
C ILE A 7 -1.31 -2.21 -8.60
N GLU A 8 -0.38 -2.81 -9.31
CA GLU A 8 -0.67 -3.81 -10.32
C GLU A 8 -0.33 -5.19 -9.78
N GLY A 9 -1.17 -6.18 -10.08
CA GLY A 9 -0.91 -7.56 -9.69
C GLY A 9 -1.70 -8.05 -8.49
N MET A 10 -2.50 -7.19 -7.87
CA MET A 10 -3.40 -7.64 -6.80
C MET A 10 -4.63 -8.29 -7.42
N MET A 11 -4.75 -9.60 -7.25
CA MET A 11 -5.79 -10.36 -7.93
C MET A 11 -6.95 -10.79 -7.02
N CYS A 12 -6.78 -10.70 -5.71
CA CYS A 12 -7.78 -11.20 -4.77
C CYS A 12 -7.63 -10.56 -3.39
N ALA A 13 -8.56 -10.90 -2.49
CA ALA A 13 -8.56 -10.38 -1.13
C ALA A 13 -7.29 -10.73 -0.34
N HIS A 14 -6.67 -11.86 -0.64
CA HIS A 14 -5.40 -12.24 0.00
C HIS A 14 -4.30 -11.24 -0.32
N CYS A 15 -4.27 -10.78 -1.57
CA CYS A 15 -3.30 -9.78 -1.99
C CYS A 15 -3.55 -8.46 -1.27
N GLU A 16 -4.83 -8.08 -1.14
CA GLU A 16 -5.19 -6.87 -0.37
C GLU A 16 -4.66 -6.96 1.06
N ALA A 17 -4.88 -8.09 1.71
CA ALA A 17 -4.47 -8.27 3.09
C ALA A 17 -2.95 -8.17 3.25
N ARG A 18 -2.21 -8.73 2.32
CA ARG A 18 -0.75 -8.67 2.34
C ARG A 18 -0.25 -7.25 2.19
N VAL A 19 -0.79 -6.53 1.21
CA VAL A 19 -0.38 -5.16 0.95
C VAL A 19 -0.76 -4.27 2.14
N LYS A 20 -1.97 -4.43 2.64
CA LYS A 20 -2.44 -3.67 3.80
C LYS A 20 -1.51 -3.88 4.99
N LYS A 21 -1.23 -5.13 5.33
CA LYS A 21 -0.37 -5.46 6.45
C LYS A 21 1.03 -4.86 6.26
N CYS A 22 1.58 -5.01 5.06
CA CYS A 22 2.90 -4.50 4.74
C CYS A 22 2.97 -2.99 4.92
N LEU A 23 1.96 -2.26 4.43
CA LEU A 23 1.93 -0.81 4.54
C LEU A 23 1.73 -0.36 5.99
N GLU A 24 0.85 -1.04 6.72
CA GLU A 24 0.58 -0.67 8.12
C GLU A 24 1.74 -0.96 9.06
N GLU A 25 2.66 -1.81 8.66
CA GLU A 25 3.88 -2.06 9.43
C GLU A 25 4.92 -0.96 9.29
N LEU A 26 4.76 -0.10 8.31
CA LEU A 26 5.69 1.01 8.11
C LEU A 26 5.49 2.08 9.17
N ASP A 27 6.62 2.61 9.65
CA ASP A 27 6.58 3.71 10.60
C ASP A 27 6.01 4.95 9.93
N GLY A 28 5.00 5.54 10.56
CA GLY A 28 4.32 6.72 10.00
C GLY A 28 3.04 6.41 9.25
N VAL A 29 2.72 5.13 9.07
CA VAL A 29 1.46 4.72 8.45
C VAL A 29 0.47 4.35 9.55
N GLU A 30 -0.67 5.05 9.59
CA GLU A 30 -1.72 4.77 10.56
C GLU A 30 -2.61 3.63 10.09
N THR A 31 -3.14 3.76 8.88
CA THR A 31 -3.97 2.73 8.27
C THR A 31 -3.73 2.68 6.77
N ALA A 32 -4.13 1.57 6.17
CA ALA A 32 -4.11 1.42 4.72
C ALA A 32 -5.41 0.77 4.27
N VAL A 33 -6.07 1.37 3.29
CA VAL A 33 -7.27 0.82 2.67
C VAL A 33 -6.88 0.37 1.28
N VAL A 34 -6.90 -0.93 1.06
CA VAL A 34 -6.45 -1.53 -0.19
C VAL A 34 -7.62 -2.14 -0.93
N SER A 35 -7.70 -1.89 -2.23
CA SER A 35 -8.75 -2.46 -3.08
C SER A 35 -8.13 -3.18 -4.27
N HIS A 36 -8.32 -4.50 -4.35
CA HIS A 36 -7.82 -5.25 -5.50
C HIS A 36 -8.66 -5.00 -6.74
N GLU A 37 -9.93 -4.66 -6.56
CA GLU A 37 -10.81 -4.36 -7.70
C GLU A 37 -10.39 -3.08 -8.41
N LYS A 38 -10.00 -2.08 -7.64
CA LYS A 38 -9.55 -0.79 -8.18
C LYS A 38 -8.07 -0.75 -8.44
N GLY A 39 -7.32 -1.70 -7.88
CA GLY A 39 -5.87 -1.71 -7.97
C GLY A 39 -5.23 -0.53 -7.24
N THR A 40 -5.83 -0.10 -6.12
CA THR A 40 -5.33 1.07 -5.39
C THR A 40 -5.17 0.77 -3.91
N ALA A 41 -4.31 1.55 -3.27
CA ALA A 41 -4.15 1.54 -1.83
C ALA A 41 -4.14 2.99 -1.35
N VAL A 42 -5.05 3.32 -0.44
CA VAL A 42 -5.11 4.64 0.18
C VAL A 42 -4.48 4.51 1.56
N VAL A 43 -3.40 5.23 1.78
CA VAL A 43 -2.61 5.15 3.00
C VAL A 43 -2.82 6.42 3.81
N THR A 44 -3.23 6.26 5.07
CA THR A 44 -3.34 7.37 6.00
C THR A 44 -2.06 7.45 6.81
N LEU A 45 -1.43 8.62 6.80
CA LEU A 45 -0.12 8.83 7.42
C LEU A 45 -0.25 9.67 8.70
N THR A 46 0.55 9.31 9.70
CA THR A 46 0.67 10.10 10.93
C THR A 46 1.84 11.07 10.85
N LYS A 47 2.74 10.85 9.90
CA LYS A 47 3.86 11.75 9.64
C LYS A 47 4.21 11.64 8.16
N ASP A 48 5.11 12.50 7.70
CA ASP A 48 5.49 12.53 6.30
C ASP A 48 6.31 11.28 5.94
N VAL A 49 5.72 10.45 5.06
CA VAL A 49 6.36 9.24 4.56
C VAL A 49 6.45 9.38 3.05
N SER A 50 7.63 9.17 2.49
CA SER A 50 7.81 9.33 1.05
C SER A 50 7.09 8.24 0.26
N GLU A 51 6.68 8.59 -0.95
CA GLU A 51 6.03 7.63 -1.84
C GLU A 51 6.98 6.47 -2.19
N GLU A 52 8.28 6.75 -2.25
CA GLU A 52 9.27 5.71 -2.51
C GLU A 52 9.29 4.65 -1.42
N THR A 53 9.11 5.06 -0.17
CA THR A 53 9.04 4.12 0.94
C THR A 53 7.83 3.20 0.80
N LEU A 54 6.68 3.78 0.47
CA LEU A 54 5.44 3.03 0.27
C LEU A 54 5.58 2.09 -0.92
N LYS A 55 6.11 2.60 -2.02
CA LYS A 55 6.33 1.83 -3.23
C LYS A 55 7.26 0.64 -2.98
N SER A 56 8.37 0.87 -2.31
CA SER A 56 9.34 -0.18 -2.02
C SER A 56 8.72 -1.28 -1.17
N ALA A 57 7.90 -0.92 -0.19
CA ALA A 57 7.23 -1.89 0.66
C ALA A 57 6.30 -2.80 -0.14
N VAL A 58 5.55 -2.21 -1.06
CA VAL A 58 4.63 -2.96 -1.92
C VAL A 58 5.40 -3.85 -2.89
N GLU A 59 6.46 -3.32 -3.49
CA GLU A 59 7.27 -4.09 -4.44
C GLU A 59 7.97 -5.26 -3.78
N ALA A 60 8.32 -5.13 -2.51
CA ALA A 60 8.92 -6.22 -1.76
C ALA A 60 7.98 -7.41 -1.63
N GLN A 61 6.67 -7.19 -1.77
CA GLN A 61 5.67 -8.26 -1.74
C GLN A 61 5.43 -8.88 -3.11
N GLY A 62 6.10 -8.40 -4.14
CA GLY A 62 6.00 -8.94 -5.48
C GLY A 62 4.99 -8.25 -6.38
N TYR A 63 4.49 -7.10 -5.96
CA TYR A 63 3.55 -6.31 -6.76
C TYR A 63 4.27 -5.14 -7.41
N LYS A 64 3.63 -4.59 -8.44
CA LYS A 64 4.18 -3.46 -9.16
C LYS A 64 3.38 -2.21 -8.81
N VAL A 65 4.09 -1.12 -8.52
CA VAL A 65 3.46 0.17 -8.26
C VAL A 65 3.57 1.03 -9.52
N LEU A 66 2.44 1.57 -9.94
CA LEU A 66 2.34 2.40 -11.15
C LEU A 66 2.59 3.88 -10.87
#